data_34d4df43f6a18315ba38fa9a40a80e71
#
_entry.id   34d4df43f6a18315ba38fa9a40a80e71
#
_cell.length_a   1.000
_cell.length_b   1.000
_cell.length_c   1.000
_cell.angle_alpha   90.00
_cell.angle_beta   90.00
_cell.angle_gamma   90.00
#
_symmetry.space_group_name_H-M   'P 1'
#
loop_
_entity.id
_entity.type
_entity.pdbx_description
1 polymer ?
#
loop_
_entity_poly.entity_id
_entity_poly.type
_entity_poly.pdbx_seq_one_letter_code
_entity_poly.pdbx_strand_id
1 'polypeptide(L)'
;ERSIATRLPWIGALPFRKQLQVLVPALGVSLFLAFTVLWLDSRQAGNDALLNQIVGDALTHSQRLAKAAPGAVAGNDDAFRQLRESREALRGAIQMLQGADNPVSGRSASPPSSVLADIQKLQQVWQGSDASAGKLIEHEKLLKSLGAMRKAVNDSNKNLLEHAQVVAAHKLQSNASAREVSAAGDLVMLTQKIAKDVNQLLLGEAVNVEA
;
A
#
# COMPACT_ATOMS: atom_id res chain seq x y z
N GLU A 1 43.05 3.40 57.59
CA GLU A 1 42.15 3.15 56.40
C GLU A 1 40.73 3.29 56.87
N ARG A 2 40.10 4.43 56.52
CA ARG A 2 38.68 4.67 56.82
C ARG A 2 37.85 3.94 55.76
N SER A 3 37.22 2.81 56.14
CA SER A 3 36.39 2.01 55.24
C SER A 3 35.19 2.83 54.81
N ILE A 4 34.80 2.69 53.55
CA ILE A 4 33.66 3.36 52.90
C ILE A 4 32.34 3.02 53.64
N ALA A 5 32.29 1.90 54.35
CA ALA A 5 31.16 1.44 55.14
C ALA A 5 30.82 2.33 56.35
N THR A 6 31.74 3.16 56.84
CA THR A 6 31.47 4.07 57.96
C THR A 6 30.58 5.28 57.63
N ARG A 7 30.24 5.45 56.36
CA ARG A 7 29.33 6.54 55.90
C ARG A 7 27.86 6.13 55.80
N LEU A 8 27.53 4.85 55.95
CA LEU A 8 26.16 4.37 55.92
C LEU A 8 25.61 4.32 57.37
N PRO A 9 24.56 5.12 57.73
CA PRO A 9 24.16 5.32 59.14
C PRO A 9 23.59 4.09 59.84
N TRP A 10 23.27 3.03 59.09
CA TRP A 10 22.65 1.80 59.65
C TRP A 10 23.55 0.58 59.57
N ILE A 11 24.54 0.55 58.71
CA ILE A 11 25.39 -0.64 58.47
C ILE A 11 26.81 -0.43 59.03
N GLY A 12 27.26 0.83 59.18
CA GLY A 12 28.60 1.17 59.62
C GLY A 12 28.95 0.78 61.08
N ALA A 13 27.94 0.52 61.91
CA ALA A 13 28.14 0.14 63.30
C ALA A 13 28.24 -1.38 63.54
N LEU A 14 28.07 -2.22 62.51
CA LEU A 14 28.09 -3.68 62.61
C LEU A 14 29.49 -4.25 62.38
N PRO A 15 29.86 -5.40 63.01
CA PRO A 15 31.12 -6.07 62.74
C PRO A 15 31.19 -6.52 61.27
N PHE A 16 32.37 -6.50 60.68
CA PHE A 16 32.64 -6.72 59.27
C PHE A 16 31.92 -7.94 58.63
N ARG A 17 31.87 -9.06 59.39
CA ARG A 17 31.13 -10.28 58.94
C ARG A 17 29.62 -10.05 58.80
N LYS A 18 28.99 -9.25 59.65
CA LYS A 18 27.57 -8.92 59.59
C LYS A 18 27.28 -7.89 58.45
N GLN A 19 28.22 -6.98 58.24
CA GLN A 19 28.13 -6.07 57.08
C GLN A 19 28.13 -6.84 55.75
N LEU A 20 29.00 -7.84 55.63
CA LEU A 20 29.07 -8.66 54.41
C LEU A 20 27.82 -9.51 54.22
N GLN A 21 27.25 -10.06 55.35
CA GLN A 21 26.00 -10.84 55.31
C GLN A 21 24.77 -10.00 54.87
N VAL A 22 24.77 -8.70 55.05
CA VAL A 22 23.67 -7.81 54.61
C VAL A 22 23.95 -7.23 53.23
N LEU A 23 25.19 -6.85 52.92
CA LEU A 23 25.57 -6.26 51.65
C LEU A 23 25.49 -7.24 50.46
N VAL A 24 25.90 -8.48 50.66
CA VAL A 24 25.90 -9.50 49.60
C VAL A 24 24.48 -9.85 49.14
N PRO A 25 23.51 -10.12 50.03
CA PRO A 25 22.12 -10.31 49.57
C PRO A 25 21.48 -9.06 49.04
N ALA A 26 21.76 -7.88 49.59
CA ALA A 26 21.25 -6.61 49.07
C ALA A 26 21.77 -6.32 47.66
N LEU A 27 23.05 -6.62 47.36
CA LEU A 27 23.61 -6.54 46.01
C LEU A 27 22.94 -7.56 45.08
N GLY A 28 22.73 -8.79 45.54
CA GLY A 28 22.05 -9.86 44.81
C GLY A 28 20.61 -9.45 44.41
N VAL A 29 19.86 -8.90 45.35
CA VAL A 29 18.49 -8.39 45.08
C VAL A 29 18.50 -7.21 44.10
N SER A 30 19.44 -6.27 44.24
CA SER A 30 19.59 -5.14 43.34
C SER A 30 19.92 -5.60 41.91
N LEU A 31 20.82 -6.55 41.73
CA LEU A 31 21.17 -7.13 40.45
C LEU A 31 20.00 -7.91 39.84
N PHE A 32 19.25 -8.64 40.65
CA PHE A 32 18.06 -9.37 40.21
C PHE A 32 16.97 -8.39 39.72
N LEU A 33 16.72 -7.31 40.46
CA LEU A 33 15.76 -6.27 40.06
C LEU A 33 16.20 -5.57 38.73
N ALA A 34 17.48 -5.22 38.64
CA ALA A 34 18.01 -4.61 37.42
C ALA A 34 17.87 -5.54 36.20
N PHE A 35 18.19 -6.83 36.40
CA PHE A 35 18.03 -7.84 35.35
C PHE A 35 16.55 -8.03 34.95
N THR A 36 15.64 -8.01 35.91
CA THR A 36 14.19 -8.14 35.65
C THR A 36 13.67 -6.95 34.86
N VAL A 37 14.08 -5.74 35.23
CA VAL A 37 13.71 -4.51 34.50
C VAL A 37 14.24 -4.55 33.06
N LEU A 38 15.52 -4.86 32.86
CA LEU A 38 16.12 -4.98 31.53
C LEU A 38 15.47 -6.07 30.68
N TRP A 39 15.06 -7.17 31.30
CA TRP A 39 14.39 -8.26 30.60
C TRP A 39 12.96 -7.87 30.15
N LEU A 40 12.21 -7.15 31.01
CA LEU A 40 10.89 -6.62 30.68
C LEU A 40 10.98 -5.57 29.57
N ASP A 41 11.93 -4.64 29.69
CA ASP A 41 12.17 -3.57 28.69
C ASP A 41 12.56 -4.16 27.33
N SER A 42 13.44 -5.17 27.31
CA SER A 42 13.83 -5.87 26.08
C SER A 42 12.66 -6.58 25.39
N ARG A 43 11.72 -7.14 26.15
CA ARG A 43 10.50 -7.74 25.58
C ARG A 43 9.59 -6.69 24.97
N GLN A 44 9.44 -5.54 25.62
CA GLN A 44 8.61 -4.45 25.14
C GLN A 44 9.19 -3.83 23.89
N ALA A 45 10.50 -3.56 23.86
CA ALA A 45 11.20 -3.07 22.67
C ALA A 45 11.05 -4.02 21.45
N GLY A 46 11.06 -5.33 21.68
CA GLY A 46 10.84 -6.32 20.62
C GLY A 46 9.41 -6.29 20.05
N ASN A 47 8.41 -6.08 20.90
CA ASN A 47 7.02 -5.93 20.48
C ASN A 47 6.80 -4.62 19.68
N ASP A 48 7.36 -3.51 20.15
CA ASP A 48 7.27 -2.21 19.50
C ASP A 48 7.94 -2.21 18.12
N ALA A 49 9.09 -2.88 18.00
CA ALA A 49 9.76 -3.06 16.71
C ALA A 49 8.89 -3.89 15.72
N LEU A 50 8.25 -4.96 16.20
CA LEU A 50 7.35 -5.78 15.40
C LEU A 50 6.11 -4.97 14.95
N LEU A 51 5.49 -4.21 15.85
CA LEU A 51 4.34 -3.35 15.52
C LEU A 51 4.72 -2.30 14.48
N ASN A 52 5.86 -1.63 14.65
CA ASN A 52 6.36 -0.64 13.69
C ASN A 52 6.61 -1.25 12.31
N GLN A 53 7.16 -2.46 12.25
CA GLN A 53 7.33 -3.18 11.00
C GLN A 53 5.98 -3.47 10.34
N ILE A 54 5.01 -4.06 11.07
CA ILE A 54 3.68 -4.38 10.54
C ILE A 54 2.98 -3.12 9.99
N VAL A 55 3.05 -2.00 10.72
CA VAL A 55 2.44 -0.75 10.30
C VAL A 55 3.15 -0.17 9.06
N GLY A 56 4.48 -0.23 9.01
CA GLY A 56 5.27 0.19 7.85
C GLY A 56 4.95 -0.62 6.59
N ASP A 57 4.87 -1.93 6.73
CA ASP A 57 4.49 -2.84 5.64
C ASP A 57 3.04 -2.58 5.19
N ALA A 58 2.10 -2.40 6.14
CA ALA A 58 0.72 -2.06 5.83
C ALA A 58 0.61 -0.74 5.07
N LEU A 59 1.34 0.30 5.46
CA LEU A 59 1.36 1.58 4.76
C LEU A 59 1.88 1.42 3.33
N THR A 60 2.99 0.70 3.15
CA THR A 60 3.58 0.43 1.84
C THR A 60 2.60 -0.31 0.92
N HIS A 61 1.96 -1.37 1.43
CA HIS A 61 0.99 -2.14 0.65
C HIS A 61 -0.30 -1.37 0.39
N SER A 62 -0.73 -0.49 1.29
CA SER A 62 -1.86 0.42 1.07
C SER A 62 -1.60 1.37 -0.11
N GLN A 63 -0.43 1.99 -0.15
CA GLN A 63 -0.03 2.86 -1.26
C GLN A 63 0.09 2.08 -2.58
N ARG A 64 0.65 0.87 -2.54
CA ARG A 64 0.77 0.00 -3.71
C ARG A 64 -0.60 -0.44 -4.22
N LEU A 65 -1.55 -0.77 -3.33
CA LEU A 65 -2.92 -1.11 -3.68
C LEU A 65 -3.62 0.06 -4.38
N ALA A 66 -3.51 1.27 -3.81
CA ALA A 66 -4.10 2.48 -4.39
C ALA A 66 -3.52 2.80 -5.77
N LYS A 67 -2.21 2.61 -5.95
CA LYS A 67 -1.53 2.80 -7.25
C LYS A 67 -1.91 1.74 -8.28
N ALA A 68 -2.11 0.49 -7.85
CA ALA A 68 -2.44 -0.62 -8.75
C ALA A 68 -3.91 -0.58 -9.22
N ALA A 69 -4.84 -0.06 -8.42
CA ALA A 69 -6.26 -0.08 -8.74
C ALA A 69 -6.62 0.57 -10.09
N PRO A 70 -6.16 1.78 -10.46
CA PRO A 70 -6.43 2.35 -11.78
C PRO A 70 -5.85 1.51 -12.93
N GLY A 71 -4.67 0.93 -12.75
CA GLY A 71 -4.06 0.02 -13.72
C GLY A 71 -4.86 -1.26 -13.92
N ALA A 72 -5.41 -1.82 -12.86
CA ALA A 72 -6.29 -2.99 -12.92
C ALA A 72 -7.60 -2.67 -13.67
N VAL A 73 -8.22 -1.53 -13.41
CA VAL A 73 -9.38 -1.03 -14.17
C VAL A 73 -9.03 -0.89 -15.65
N ALA A 74 -7.82 -0.46 -15.96
CA ALA A 74 -7.34 -0.36 -17.35
C ALA A 74 -7.00 -1.70 -18.00
N GLY A 75 -7.10 -2.84 -17.26
CA GLY A 75 -6.84 -4.18 -17.76
C GLY A 75 -5.38 -4.60 -17.76
N ASN A 76 -4.52 -3.94 -16.97
CA ASN A 76 -3.09 -4.24 -16.91
C ASN A 76 -2.80 -5.45 -16.02
N ASP A 77 -2.08 -6.46 -16.55
CA ASP A 77 -1.74 -7.69 -15.86
C ASP A 77 -0.89 -7.48 -14.60
N ASP A 78 0.13 -6.63 -14.69
CA ASP A 78 1.01 -6.32 -13.57
C ASP A 78 0.27 -5.61 -12.44
N ALA A 79 -0.70 -4.76 -12.79
CA ALA A 79 -1.54 -4.09 -11.82
C ALA A 79 -2.44 -5.09 -11.07
N PHE A 80 -3.01 -6.08 -11.73
CA PHE A 80 -3.77 -7.16 -11.06
C PHE A 80 -2.91 -8.00 -10.13
N ARG A 81 -1.68 -8.32 -10.53
CA ARG A 81 -0.73 -9.02 -9.65
C ARG A 81 -0.44 -8.19 -8.40
N GLN A 82 -0.07 -6.91 -8.56
CA GLN A 82 0.20 -6.02 -7.44
C GLN A 82 -1.02 -5.81 -6.54
N LEU A 83 -2.23 -5.76 -7.12
CA LEU A 83 -3.48 -5.63 -6.39
C LEU A 83 -3.71 -6.85 -5.47
N ARG A 84 -3.53 -8.07 -5.99
CA ARG A 84 -3.65 -9.32 -5.22
C ARG A 84 -2.62 -9.41 -4.10
N GLU A 85 -1.34 -9.18 -4.41
CA GLU A 85 -0.24 -9.23 -3.46
C GLU A 85 -0.45 -8.22 -2.32
N SER A 86 -0.78 -6.97 -2.67
CA SER A 86 -0.98 -5.91 -1.68
C SER A 86 -2.24 -6.11 -0.84
N ARG A 87 -3.32 -6.63 -1.44
CA ARG A 87 -4.55 -7.00 -0.73
C ARG A 87 -4.28 -8.08 0.32
N GLU A 88 -3.55 -9.13 -0.04
CA GLU A 88 -3.24 -10.23 0.87
C GLU A 88 -2.29 -9.78 2.00
N ALA A 89 -1.27 -9.00 1.68
CA ALA A 89 -0.34 -8.45 2.65
C ALA A 89 -1.05 -7.53 3.68
N LEU A 90 -1.95 -6.65 3.21
CA LEU A 90 -2.74 -5.79 4.09
C LEU A 90 -3.67 -6.58 4.99
N ARG A 91 -4.34 -7.61 4.45
CA ARG A 91 -5.19 -8.51 5.24
C ARG A 91 -4.38 -9.17 6.36
N GLY A 92 -3.21 -9.71 6.04
CA GLY A 92 -2.31 -10.31 7.02
C GLY A 92 -1.82 -9.31 8.07
N ALA A 93 -1.44 -8.10 7.66
CA ALA A 93 -0.99 -7.04 8.57
C ALA A 93 -2.11 -6.64 9.57
N ILE A 94 -3.34 -6.48 9.09
CA ILE A 94 -4.48 -6.13 9.95
C ILE A 94 -4.79 -7.27 10.94
N GLN A 95 -4.73 -8.52 10.48
CA GLN A 95 -4.92 -9.68 11.36
C GLN A 95 -3.83 -9.75 12.45
N MET A 96 -2.57 -9.50 12.10
CA MET A 96 -1.47 -9.44 13.08
C MET A 96 -1.66 -8.29 14.07
N LEU A 97 -2.15 -7.11 13.65
CA LEU A 97 -2.49 -6.01 14.55
C LEU A 97 -3.65 -6.35 15.49
N GLN A 98 -4.48 -7.33 15.16
CA GLN A 98 -5.55 -7.85 16.02
C GLN A 98 -5.10 -8.97 16.96
N GLY A 99 -3.81 -9.28 16.98
CA GLY A 99 -3.23 -10.30 17.86
C GLY A 99 -3.12 -11.69 17.21
N ALA A 100 -3.29 -11.80 15.90
CA ALA A 100 -2.97 -13.05 15.20
C ALA A 100 -1.45 -13.30 15.17
N ASP A 101 -1.07 -14.57 15.24
CA ASP A 101 0.34 -14.94 15.14
C ASP A 101 0.89 -14.65 13.73
N ASN A 102 2.11 -14.13 13.69
CA ASN A 102 2.83 -13.98 12.45
C ASN A 102 3.19 -15.38 11.89
N PRO A 103 2.74 -15.73 10.67
CA PRO A 103 2.94 -17.08 10.13
C PRO A 103 4.41 -17.43 9.89
N VAL A 104 5.31 -16.44 9.80
CA VAL A 104 6.74 -16.66 9.56
C VAL A 104 7.52 -16.74 10.86
N SER A 105 7.23 -15.88 11.84
CA SER A 105 7.99 -15.79 13.10
C SER A 105 7.31 -16.48 14.28
N GLY A 106 6.05 -16.86 14.16
CA GLY A 106 5.23 -17.40 15.25
C GLY A 106 5.03 -16.42 16.42
N ARG A 107 5.32 -15.12 16.21
CA ARG A 107 5.17 -14.09 17.23
C ARG A 107 3.86 -13.34 17.02
N SER A 108 3.12 -13.18 18.11
CA SER A 108 1.93 -12.34 18.16
C SER A 108 2.32 -10.91 18.49
N ALA A 109 1.77 -9.95 17.75
CA ALA A 109 1.85 -8.54 18.12
C ALA A 109 0.83 -8.25 19.23
N SER A 110 1.25 -7.54 20.26
CA SER A 110 0.37 -7.12 21.35
C SER A 110 0.27 -5.58 21.35
N PRO A 111 -0.70 -5.00 20.62
CA PRO A 111 -0.84 -3.57 20.56
C PRO A 111 -1.27 -3.00 21.92
N PRO A 112 -0.78 -1.81 22.31
CA PRO A 112 -1.23 -1.11 23.51
C PRO A 112 -2.73 -0.85 23.48
N SER A 113 -3.38 -0.89 24.64
CA SER A 113 -4.84 -0.63 24.75
C SER A 113 -5.26 0.73 24.19
N SER A 114 -4.37 1.72 24.21
CA SER A 114 -4.60 3.06 23.65
C SER A 114 -4.86 3.09 22.15
N VAL A 115 -4.35 2.12 21.37
CA VAL A 115 -4.48 2.09 19.90
C VAL A 115 -5.55 1.11 19.41
N LEU A 116 -6.18 0.34 20.29
CA LEU A 116 -7.18 -0.67 19.90
C LEU A 116 -8.37 -0.06 19.14
N ALA A 117 -8.82 1.12 19.56
CA ALA A 117 -9.92 1.83 18.89
C ALA A 117 -9.54 2.24 17.45
N ASP A 118 -8.28 2.62 17.23
CA ASP A 118 -7.81 3.01 15.90
C ASP A 118 -7.61 1.79 14.99
N ILE A 119 -7.18 0.64 15.56
CA ILE A 119 -7.12 -0.64 14.83
C ILE A 119 -8.54 -1.07 14.38
N GLN A 120 -9.55 -0.89 15.21
CA GLN A 120 -10.94 -1.19 14.84
C GLN A 120 -11.43 -0.28 13.70
N LYS A 121 -11.12 1.03 13.74
CA LYS A 121 -11.43 1.95 12.63
C LYS A 121 -10.71 1.56 11.35
N LEU A 122 -9.42 1.21 11.44
CA LEU A 122 -8.64 0.73 10.31
C LEU A 122 -9.30 -0.50 9.69
N GLN A 123 -9.75 -1.44 10.50
CA GLN A 123 -10.47 -2.63 10.02
C GLN A 123 -11.76 -2.28 9.28
N GLN A 124 -12.56 -1.35 9.78
CA GLN A 124 -13.80 -0.92 9.13
C GLN A 124 -13.52 -0.30 7.75
N VAL A 125 -12.54 0.60 7.67
CA VAL A 125 -12.12 1.21 6.39
C VAL A 125 -11.58 0.16 5.44
N TRP A 126 -10.78 -0.79 5.96
CA TRP A 126 -10.22 -1.88 5.17
C TRP A 126 -11.29 -2.78 4.55
N GLN A 127 -12.36 -3.11 5.26
CA GLN A 127 -13.44 -3.96 4.73
C GLN A 127 -14.02 -3.41 3.43
N GLY A 128 -14.23 -2.09 3.33
CA GLY A 128 -14.68 -1.44 2.10
C GLY A 128 -13.67 -1.53 0.95
N SER A 129 -12.40 -1.30 1.28
CA SER A 129 -11.30 -1.40 0.30
C SER A 129 -11.06 -2.84 -0.16
N ASP A 130 -11.10 -3.80 0.75
CA ASP A 130 -10.96 -5.24 0.46
C ASP A 130 -12.09 -5.74 -0.46
N ALA A 131 -13.34 -5.34 -0.19
CA ALA A 131 -14.48 -5.67 -1.02
C ALA A 131 -14.35 -5.07 -2.42
N SER A 132 -13.90 -3.82 -2.54
CA SER A 132 -13.70 -3.14 -3.82
C SER A 132 -12.57 -3.79 -4.63
N ALA A 133 -11.43 -4.08 -3.99
CA ALA A 133 -10.33 -4.82 -4.62
C ALA A 133 -10.76 -6.23 -5.04
N GLY A 134 -11.60 -6.89 -4.23
CA GLY A 134 -12.18 -8.20 -4.55
C GLY A 134 -13.00 -8.17 -5.84
N LYS A 135 -13.88 -7.18 -6.00
CA LYS A 135 -14.68 -6.99 -7.23
C LYS A 135 -13.79 -6.76 -8.46
N LEU A 136 -12.73 -5.97 -8.35
CA LEU A 136 -11.78 -5.78 -9.47
C LEU A 136 -11.15 -7.11 -9.89
N ILE A 137 -10.71 -7.92 -8.92
CA ILE A 137 -10.10 -9.23 -9.18
C ILE A 137 -11.11 -10.20 -9.78
N GLU A 138 -12.37 -10.21 -9.31
CA GLU A 138 -13.45 -11.02 -9.85
C GLU A 138 -13.71 -10.72 -11.32
N HIS A 139 -13.67 -9.45 -11.71
CA HIS A 139 -13.88 -9.00 -13.07
C HIS A 139 -12.60 -8.89 -13.92
N GLU A 140 -11.47 -9.46 -13.47
CA GLU A 140 -10.18 -9.38 -14.14
C GLU A 140 -10.25 -9.71 -15.63
N LYS A 141 -10.89 -10.82 -16.01
CA LYS A 141 -11.01 -11.25 -17.41
C LYS A 141 -11.73 -10.22 -18.27
N LEU A 142 -12.80 -9.67 -17.75
CA LEU A 142 -13.59 -8.64 -18.43
C LEU A 142 -12.76 -7.36 -18.61
N LEU A 143 -12.14 -6.89 -17.55
CA LEU A 143 -11.32 -5.66 -17.58
C LEU A 143 -10.11 -5.80 -18.51
N LYS A 144 -9.45 -6.96 -18.55
CA LYS A 144 -8.39 -7.24 -19.52
C LYS A 144 -8.90 -7.22 -20.96
N SER A 145 -10.08 -7.81 -21.22
CA SER A 145 -10.70 -7.77 -22.54
C SER A 145 -11.02 -6.34 -22.97
N LEU A 146 -11.61 -5.55 -22.10
CA LEU A 146 -11.88 -4.12 -22.36
C LEU A 146 -10.59 -3.32 -22.57
N GLY A 147 -9.54 -3.57 -21.81
CA GLY A 147 -8.23 -2.96 -22.00
C GLY A 147 -7.60 -3.31 -23.35
N ALA A 148 -7.69 -4.57 -23.78
CA ALA A 148 -7.23 -5.02 -25.10
C ALA A 148 -8.04 -4.38 -26.24
N MET A 149 -9.36 -4.30 -26.11
CA MET A 149 -10.22 -3.61 -27.07
C MET A 149 -9.85 -2.12 -27.18
N ARG A 150 -9.67 -1.44 -26.07
CA ARG A 150 -9.26 -0.02 -26.06
C ARG A 150 -7.91 0.16 -26.77
N LYS A 151 -6.95 -0.73 -26.50
CA LYS A 151 -5.65 -0.68 -27.17
C LYS A 151 -5.81 -0.88 -28.69
N ALA A 152 -6.56 -1.89 -29.11
CA ALA A 152 -6.78 -2.16 -30.54
C ALA A 152 -7.46 -0.98 -31.26
N VAL A 153 -8.45 -0.35 -30.63
CA VAL A 153 -9.11 0.84 -31.17
C VAL A 153 -8.12 1.99 -31.31
N ASN A 154 -7.31 2.27 -30.29
CA ASN A 154 -6.33 3.34 -30.31
C ASN A 154 -5.25 3.12 -31.38
N ASP A 155 -4.75 1.87 -31.50
CA ASP A 155 -3.75 1.51 -32.52
C ASP A 155 -4.33 1.64 -33.93
N SER A 156 -5.55 1.16 -34.16
CA SER A 156 -6.26 1.31 -35.44
C SER A 156 -6.56 2.77 -35.79
N ASN A 157 -6.98 3.54 -34.80
CA ASN A 157 -7.29 4.96 -34.99
C ASN A 157 -6.04 5.79 -35.32
N LYS A 158 -4.88 5.45 -34.71
CA LYS A 158 -3.61 6.09 -35.04
C LYS A 158 -3.28 5.92 -36.54
N ASN A 159 -3.40 4.71 -37.07
CA ASN A 159 -3.16 4.40 -38.47
C ASN A 159 -4.17 5.12 -39.38
N LEU A 160 -5.45 5.13 -39.00
CA LEU A 160 -6.50 5.80 -39.73
C LEU A 160 -6.28 7.32 -39.81
N LEU A 161 -5.87 7.94 -38.70
CA LEU A 161 -5.54 9.35 -38.62
C LEU A 161 -4.34 9.69 -39.50
N GLU A 162 -3.28 8.88 -39.48
CA GLU A 162 -2.11 9.07 -40.35
C GLU A 162 -2.49 9.03 -41.82
N HIS A 163 -3.28 8.03 -42.24
CA HIS A 163 -3.77 7.97 -43.62
C HIS A 163 -4.70 9.13 -44.01
N ALA A 164 -5.58 9.55 -43.10
CA ALA A 164 -6.45 10.69 -43.32
C ALA A 164 -5.64 12.01 -43.54
N GLN A 165 -4.59 12.20 -42.75
CA GLN A 165 -3.69 13.35 -42.88
C GLN A 165 -2.91 13.32 -44.22
N VAL A 166 -2.42 12.14 -44.63
CA VAL A 166 -1.74 11.98 -45.92
C VAL A 166 -2.69 12.31 -47.06
N VAL A 167 -3.94 11.85 -47.03
CA VAL A 167 -4.96 12.17 -48.02
C VAL A 167 -5.24 13.68 -48.05
N ALA A 168 -5.39 14.32 -46.90
CA ALA A 168 -5.63 15.76 -46.83
C ALA A 168 -4.45 16.57 -47.42
N ALA A 169 -3.21 16.19 -47.05
CA ALA A 169 -2.00 16.83 -47.59
C ALA A 169 -1.89 16.66 -49.12
N HIS A 170 -2.17 15.46 -49.63
CA HIS A 170 -2.12 15.19 -51.06
C HIS A 170 -3.19 16.02 -51.86
N LYS A 171 -4.41 16.17 -51.29
CA LYS A 171 -5.46 16.97 -51.89
C LYS A 171 -5.08 18.44 -51.93
N LEU A 172 -4.43 18.99 -50.92
CA LEU A 172 -3.90 20.35 -50.90
C LEU A 172 -2.82 20.56 -51.97
N GLN A 173 -1.93 19.58 -52.17
CA GLN A 173 -0.82 19.69 -53.12
C GLN A 173 -1.26 19.50 -54.59
N SER A 174 -2.33 18.77 -54.85
CA SER A 174 -2.80 18.40 -56.18
C SER A 174 -3.78 19.41 -56.83
N ASN A 175 -3.91 20.62 -56.30
CA ASN A 175 -4.89 21.63 -56.72
C ASN A 175 -6.34 21.09 -56.78
N ALA A 176 -6.69 20.20 -55.81
CA ALA A 176 -8.04 19.66 -55.70
C ALA A 176 -9.06 20.76 -55.44
N SER A 177 -10.33 20.52 -55.77
CA SER A 177 -11.40 21.45 -55.50
C SER A 177 -11.55 21.75 -54.02
N ALA A 178 -12.04 22.96 -53.67
CA ALA A 178 -12.28 23.37 -52.30
C ALA A 178 -13.18 22.37 -51.55
N ARG A 179 -14.13 21.73 -52.24
CA ARG A 179 -15.02 20.70 -51.68
C ARG A 179 -14.25 19.42 -51.29
N GLU A 180 -13.31 19.00 -52.12
CA GLU A 180 -12.49 17.81 -51.84
C GLU A 180 -11.53 18.07 -50.68
N VAL A 181 -10.94 19.27 -50.61
CA VAL A 181 -10.08 19.68 -49.50
C VAL A 181 -10.86 19.72 -48.18
N SER A 182 -12.08 20.29 -48.21
CA SER A 182 -12.96 20.30 -47.04
C SER A 182 -13.32 18.89 -46.59
N ALA A 183 -13.72 17.99 -47.51
CA ALA A 183 -14.06 16.61 -47.18
C ALA A 183 -12.87 15.83 -46.59
N ALA A 184 -11.64 16.11 -47.06
CA ALA A 184 -10.44 15.51 -46.49
C ALA A 184 -10.15 16.05 -45.07
N GLY A 185 -10.41 17.30 -44.80
CA GLY A 185 -10.36 17.91 -43.46
C GLY A 185 -11.38 17.28 -42.50
N ASP A 186 -12.62 17.13 -42.99
CA ASP A 186 -13.70 16.47 -42.21
C ASP A 186 -13.35 15.03 -41.87
N LEU A 187 -12.69 14.27 -42.77
CA LEU A 187 -12.22 12.92 -42.51
C LEU A 187 -11.22 12.90 -41.34
N VAL A 188 -10.27 13.82 -41.29
CA VAL A 188 -9.31 13.95 -40.19
C VAL A 188 -10.04 14.23 -38.87
N MET A 189 -10.98 15.19 -38.87
CA MET A 189 -11.76 15.54 -37.68
C MET A 189 -12.62 14.40 -37.19
N LEU A 190 -13.33 13.70 -38.08
CA LEU A 190 -14.17 12.53 -37.70
C LEU A 190 -13.34 11.38 -37.14
N THR A 191 -12.15 11.15 -37.68
CA THR A 191 -11.23 10.11 -37.14
C THR A 191 -10.85 10.42 -35.70
N GLN A 192 -10.53 11.69 -35.40
CA GLN A 192 -10.22 12.10 -34.01
C GLN A 192 -11.45 11.99 -33.10
N LYS A 193 -12.63 12.38 -33.60
CA LYS A 193 -13.88 12.28 -32.85
C LYS A 193 -14.21 10.81 -32.46
N ILE A 194 -14.11 9.91 -33.44
CA ILE A 194 -14.35 8.46 -33.19
C ILE A 194 -13.44 7.94 -32.07
N ALA A 195 -12.13 8.27 -32.10
CA ALA A 195 -11.20 7.82 -31.06
C ALA A 195 -11.57 8.34 -29.68
N LYS A 196 -11.95 9.61 -29.58
CA LYS A 196 -12.38 10.22 -28.34
C LYS A 196 -13.65 9.55 -27.81
N ASP A 197 -14.66 9.42 -28.65
CA ASP A 197 -15.97 8.91 -28.26
C ASP A 197 -15.89 7.43 -27.81
N VAL A 198 -15.12 6.60 -28.52
CA VAL A 198 -14.88 5.21 -28.14
C VAL A 198 -14.14 5.13 -26.81
N ASN A 199 -13.12 5.96 -26.58
CA ASN A 199 -12.42 5.97 -25.31
C ASN A 199 -13.34 6.40 -24.15
N GLN A 200 -14.19 7.40 -24.33
CA GLN A 200 -15.18 7.81 -23.32
C GLN A 200 -16.18 6.69 -23.03
N LEU A 201 -16.71 6.04 -24.06
CA LEU A 201 -17.62 4.91 -23.92
C LEU A 201 -16.98 3.75 -23.11
N LEU A 202 -15.73 3.40 -23.42
CA LEU A 202 -15.01 2.32 -22.71
C LEU A 202 -14.64 2.69 -21.27
N LEU A 203 -14.62 3.98 -20.93
CA LEU A 203 -14.45 4.47 -19.56
C LEU A 203 -15.78 4.59 -18.78
N GLY A 204 -16.90 4.34 -19.44
CA GLY A 204 -18.24 4.50 -18.86
C GLY A 204 -18.67 5.95 -18.74
N GLU A 205 -18.01 6.87 -19.48
CA GLU A 205 -18.40 8.28 -19.55
C GLU A 205 -19.53 8.46 -20.56
N ALA A 206 -20.42 9.44 -20.33
CA ALA A 206 -21.47 9.78 -21.28
C ALA A 206 -20.87 10.35 -22.57
N VAL A 207 -21.13 9.71 -23.70
CA VAL A 207 -20.72 10.22 -25.02
C VAL A 207 -21.78 11.20 -25.50
N ASN A 208 -21.37 12.42 -25.87
CA ASN A 208 -22.27 13.37 -26.49
C ASN A 208 -22.45 13.00 -27.99
N VAL A 209 -23.60 12.42 -28.30
CA VAL A 209 -23.93 11.91 -29.64
C VAL A 209 -24.49 13.02 -30.54
N GLU A 210 -24.68 14.23 -30.00
CA GLU A 210 -25.15 15.38 -30.77
C GLU A 210 -24.02 16.04 -31.59
N ALA A 211 -24.00 15.74 -32.88
CA ALA A 211 -23.39 16.60 -33.92
C ALA A 211 -23.94 16.28 -35.31
#